data_d8d6a3ba46298dc322e0957dceb0d1cd
#
_entry.id   d8d6a3ba46298dc322e0957dceb0d1cd
#
_cell.length_a   1.000
_cell.length_b   1.000
_cell.length_c   1.000
_cell.angle_alpha   90.00
_cell.angle_beta   90.00
_cell.angle_gamma   90.00
#
_symmetry.space_group_name_H-M   'P 1'
#
loop_
_entity.id
_entity.type
_entity.pdbx_description
1 polymer ?
#
loop_
_entity_poly.entity_id
_entity_poly.type
_entity_poly.pdbx_seq_one_letter_code
_entity_poly.pdbx_strand_id
1 'polypeptide(L)'
;MLYDREQEIEELNFVLDEPGSHFLTVSGRRRLGKTTLLVEWARQTERPTIYWVASRVSSTQLLRSFSQAIFAHLHPDASIDPGFSYPSWEMAFGQLAELASQQRLIVILDEFPYATEVEPALPSILQNSWDHTLKQTQILLVLCGSHIGMMRKLQAHQAPLFGRISGQLQLKPLPFSATGAFLPAYSLERRIAVYAILGGVPGYLERFNDRDSLADNVRRHLFRSTGMFRTEPQFLLQDELSQPHNYLAVLLAIASGNHSQSDIVRATGIEHVTSYLSRLQELHFVRRDIPVTVPEKDRLKSRKGRY
;
A
#
# COMPACT_ATOMS: atom_id res chain seq x y z
N MET A 1 -5.03 -16.21 2.99
CA MET A 1 -4.32 -16.63 4.23
C MET A 1 -3.24 -15.57 4.50
N LEU A 2 -3.07 -15.15 5.75
CA LEU A 2 -2.09 -14.14 6.15
C LEU A 2 -0.84 -14.84 6.67
N TYR A 3 0.32 -14.52 6.13
CA TYR A 3 1.60 -15.11 6.53
C TYR A 3 2.57 -14.01 6.96
N ASP A 4 3.27 -14.21 8.09
CA ASP A 4 4.39 -13.40 8.56
C ASP A 4 4.02 -11.89 8.65
N ARG A 5 2.86 -11.60 9.30
CA ARG A 5 2.31 -10.25 9.53
C ARG A 5 1.93 -10.04 11.00
N GLU A 6 2.51 -10.84 11.87
CA GLU A 6 2.25 -10.80 13.31
C GLU A 6 2.62 -9.43 13.89
N GLN A 7 3.74 -8.84 13.45
CA GLN A 7 4.16 -7.52 13.90
C GLN A 7 3.18 -6.41 13.49
N GLU A 8 2.72 -6.45 12.24
CA GLU A 8 1.74 -5.47 11.76
C GLU A 8 0.39 -5.62 12.49
N ILE A 9 -0.01 -6.85 12.83
CA ILE A 9 -1.21 -7.11 13.64
C ILE A 9 -1.03 -6.58 15.06
N GLU A 10 0.13 -6.80 15.68
CA GLU A 10 0.44 -6.27 17.01
C GLU A 10 0.35 -4.76 17.05
N GLU A 11 0.93 -4.06 16.07
CA GLU A 11 0.84 -2.60 15.97
C GLU A 11 -0.60 -2.10 15.78
N LEU A 12 -1.39 -2.80 14.96
CA LEU A 12 -2.81 -2.45 14.76
C LEU A 12 -3.62 -2.69 16.05
N ASN A 13 -3.36 -3.79 16.77
CA ASN A 13 -4.02 -4.09 18.05
C ASN A 13 -3.61 -3.08 19.13
N PHE A 14 -2.32 -2.72 19.20
CA PHE A 14 -1.84 -1.72 20.13
C PHE A 14 -2.63 -0.41 20.00
N VAL A 15 -2.80 0.09 18.77
CA VAL A 15 -3.57 1.32 18.54
C VAL A 15 -5.07 1.11 18.77
N LEU A 16 -5.60 -0.09 18.47
CA LEU A 16 -7.01 -0.40 18.72
C LEU A 16 -7.35 -0.36 20.23
N ASP A 17 -6.43 -0.80 21.07
CA ASP A 17 -6.64 -0.89 22.51
C ASP A 17 -6.38 0.46 23.25
N GLU A 18 -5.69 1.41 22.59
CA GLU A 18 -5.53 2.76 23.15
C GLU A 18 -6.87 3.51 23.19
N PRO A 19 -7.18 4.22 24.29
CA PRO A 19 -8.43 4.97 24.41
C PRO A 19 -8.45 6.20 23.50
N GLY A 20 -9.67 6.64 23.14
CA GLY A 20 -9.87 7.83 22.31
C GLY A 20 -9.86 7.55 20.82
N SER A 21 -9.75 8.60 20.03
CA SER A 21 -9.74 8.52 18.57
C SER A 21 -8.33 8.36 18.01
N HIS A 22 -8.18 7.50 17.02
CA HIS A 22 -6.90 7.30 16.33
C HIS A 22 -7.08 7.37 14.83
N PHE A 23 -6.08 7.95 14.16
CA PHE A 23 -6.07 8.13 12.73
C PHE A 23 -4.81 7.51 12.14
N LEU A 24 -4.94 6.37 11.50
CA LEU A 24 -3.83 5.61 10.93
C LEU A 24 -3.78 5.74 9.40
N THR A 25 -2.58 5.60 8.86
CA THR A 25 -2.38 5.32 7.45
C THR A 25 -1.70 3.97 7.27
N VAL A 26 -2.20 3.17 6.33
CA VAL A 26 -1.59 1.91 5.91
C VAL A 26 -1.21 2.05 4.45
N SER A 27 0.08 2.00 4.17
CA SER A 27 0.62 2.17 2.82
C SER A 27 1.56 1.04 2.42
N GLY A 28 1.83 0.93 1.14
CA GLY A 28 2.73 -0.07 0.59
C GLY A 28 2.34 -0.42 -0.84
N ARG A 29 3.30 -0.91 -1.62
CA ARG A 29 3.10 -1.26 -3.03
C ARG A 29 1.92 -2.22 -3.22
N ARG A 30 1.39 -2.24 -4.44
CA ARG A 30 0.40 -3.25 -4.85
C ARG A 30 0.92 -4.66 -4.53
N ARG A 31 -0.01 -5.57 -4.25
CA ARG A 31 0.24 -7.00 -3.98
C ARG A 31 1.01 -7.32 -2.70
N LEU A 32 1.23 -6.34 -1.80
CA LEU A 32 1.83 -6.59 -0.49
C LEU A 32 0.82 -7.13 0.56
N GLY A 33 -0.46 -7.25 0.19
CA GLY A 33 -1.47 -7.83 1.06
C GLY A 33 -2.09 -6.84 2.05
N LYS A 34 -2.10 -5.52 1.78
CA LYS A 34 -2.72 -4.51 2.65
C LYS A 34 -4.19 -4.82 2.95
N THR A 35 -4.99 -4.97 1.91
CA THR A 35 -6.41 -5.32 2.00
C THR A 35 -6.62 -6.61 2.79
N THR A 36 -5.84 -7.66 2.48
CA THR A 36 -5.90 -8.94 3.18
C THR A 36 -5.57 -8.79 4.66
N LEU A 37 -4.54 -8.01 5.00
CA LEU A 37 -4.15 -7.72 6.38
C LEU A 37 -5.30 -7.03 7.12
N LEU A 38 -5.82 -5.93 6.58
CA LEU A 38 -6.84 -5.12 7.25
C LEU A 38 -8.17 -5.86 7.41
N VAL A 39 -8.61 -6.61 6.39
CA VAL A 39 -9.85 -7.39 6.46
C VAL A 39 -9.71 -8.54 7.45
N GLU A 40 -8.60 -9.27 7.41
CA GLU A 40 -8.39 -10.41 8.34
C GLU A 40 -8.20 -9.93 9.78
N TRP A 41 -7.45 -8.83 9.99
CA TRP A 41 -7.30 -8.21 11.29
C TRP A 41 -8.64 -7.72 11.85
N ALA A 42 -9.41 -6.97 11.06
CA ALA A 42 -10.73 -6.46 11.48
C ALA A 42 -11.66 -7.62 11.88
N ARG A 43 -11.66 -8.72 11.12
CA ARG A 43 -12.44 -9.93 11.44
C ARG A 43 -12.03 -10.57 12.77
N GLN A 44 -10.72 -10.56 13.10
CA GLN A 44 -10.19 -11.14 14.35
C GLN A 44 -10.50 -10.29 15.58
N THR A 45 -10.68 -8.98 15.43
CA THR A 45 -10.95 -8.07 16.55
C THR A 45 -12.37 -8.21 17.11
N GLU A 46 -13.30 -8.77 16.33
CA GLU A 46 -14.74 -8.81 16.63
C GLU A 46 -15.35 -7.43 16.96
N ARG A 47 -14.65 -6.35 16.61
CA ARG A 47 -15.12 -4.98 16.81
C ARG A 47 -16.00 -4.52 15.64
N PRO A 48 -16.99 -3.65 15.89
CA PRO A 48 -17.73 -2.99 14.83
C PRO A 48 -16.80 -2.37 13.81
N THR A 49 -16.95 -2.80 12.54
CA THR A 49 -16.06 -2.38 11.46
C THR A 49 -16.86 -1.95 10.24
N ILE A 50 -16.55 -0.78 9.71
CA ILE A 50 -17.01 -0.32 8.40
C ILE A 50 -15.81 -0.38 7.46
N TYR A 51 -15.92 -1.21 6.42
CA TYR A 51 -14.90 -1.35 5.39
C TYR A 51 -15.43 -0.83 4.06
N TRP A 52 -14.75 0.13 3.49
CA TRP A 52 -15.10 0.72 2.20
C TRP A 52 -13.88 0.80 1.28
N VAL A 53 -14.10 0.50 -0.01
CA VAL A 53 -13.07 0.56 -1.05
C VAL A 53 -13.42 1.67 -2.02
N ALA A 54 -12.53 2.65 -2.16
CA ALA A 54 -12.68 3.70 -3.13
C ALA A 54 -12.45 3.18 -4.56
N SER A 55 -13.24 3.67 -5.50
CA SER A 55 -13.15 3.35 -6.92
C SER A 55 -13.07 4.63 -7.76
N ARG A 56 -12.50 4.54 -8.96
CA ARG A 56 -12.48 5.64 -9.93
C ARG A 56 -13.82 5.73 -10.66
N VAL A 57 -14.80 6.30 -9.98
CA VAL A 57 -16.16 6.54 -10.47
C VAL A 57 -16.50 8.03 -10.33
N SER A 58 -17.71 8.49 -10.66
CA SER A 58 -18.10 9.88 -10.38
C SER A 58 -18.15 10.19 -8.87
N SER A 59 -17.95 11.46 -8.47
CA SER A 59 -18.02 11.90 -7.06
C SER A 59 -19.35 11.48 -6.41
N THR A 60 -20.47 11.61 -7.12
CA THR A 60 -21.79 11.16 -6.64
C THR A 60 -21.85 9.66 -6.38
N GLN A 61 -21.27 8.84 -7.27
CA GLN A 61 -21.22 7.40 -7.09
C GLN A 61 -20.27 7.00 -5.95
N LEU A 62 -19.20 7.74 -5.78
CA LEU A 62 -18.24 7.52 -4.70
C LEU A 62 -18.91 7.77 -3.34
N LEU A 63 -19.57 8.92 -3.15
CA LEU A 63 -20.32 9.22 -1.93
C LEU A 63 -21.44 8.20 -1.69
N ARG A 64 -22.15 7.80 -2.75
CA ARG A 64 -23.20 6.79 -2.64
C ARG A 64 -22.66 5.45 -2.13
N SER A 65 -21.56 4.95 -2.70
CA SER A 65 -20.96 3.69 -2.26
C SER A 65 -20.49 3.74 -0.80
N PHE A 66 -19.94 4.87 -0.37
CA PHE A 66 -19.56 5.10 1.02
C PHE A 66 -20.78 5.13 1.94
N SER A 67 -21.82 5.85 1.54
CA SER A 67 -23.09 5.92 2.28
C SER A 67 -23.73 4.53 2.45
N GLN A 68 -23.69 3.72 1.41
CA GLN A 68 -24.21 2.35 1.44
C GLN A 68 -23.39 1.44 2.36
N ALA A 69 -22.06 1.62 2.44
CA ALA A 69 -21.24 0.87 3.39
C ALA A 69 -21.59 1.20 4.85
N ILE A 70 -21.87 2.47 5.15
CA ILE A 70 -22.35 2.89 6.49
C ILE A 70 -23.75 2.30 6.76
N PHE A 71 -24.67 2.40 5.80
CA PHE A 71 -26.02 1.88 5.93
C PHE A 71 -26.05 0.36 6.17
N ALA A 72 -25.23 -0.41 5.42
CA ALA A 72 -25.13 -1.84 5.59
C ALA A 72 -24.65 -2.25 6.99
N HIS A 73 -23.77 -1.44 7.58
CA HIS A 73 -23.31 -1.66 8.95
C HIS A 73 -24.41 -1.38 9.97
N LEU A 74 -25.21 -0.35 9.77
CA LEU A 74 -26.32 0.03 10.67
C LEU A 74 -27.51 -0.94 10.58
N HIS A 75 -27.73 -1.49 9.39
CA HIS A 75 -28.90 -2.28 9.05
C HIS A 75 -28.51 -3.58 8.34
N PRO A 76 -27.83 -4.53 9.03
CA PRO A 76 -27.26 -5.71 8.38
C PRO A 76 -28.32 -6.61 7.73
N ASP A 77 -29.56 -6.60 8.23
CA ASP A 77 -30.66 -7.41 7.71
C ASP A 77 -31.55 -6.67 6.70
N ALA A 78 -31.31 -5.39 6.46
CA ALA A 78 -32.14 -4.58 5.54
C ALA A 78 -31.60 -4.62 4.12
N SER A 79 -32.48 -4.68 3.13
CA SER A 79 -32.11 -4.43 1.74
C SER A 79 -31.80 -2.94 1.56
N ILE A 80 -30.65 -2.64 0.95
CA ILE A 80 -30.22 -1.26 0.68
C ILE A 80 -30.90 -0.79 -0.59
N ASP A 81 -31.57 0.37 -0.55
CA ASP A 81 -31.99 1.07 -1.77
C ASP A 81 -30.74 1.40 -2.61
N PRO A 82 -30.65 0.95 -3.85
CA PRO A 82 -29.50 1.27 -4.72
C PRO A 82 -29.29 2.78 -4.92
N GLY A 83 -30.31 3.59 -4.72
CA GLY A 83 -30.26 5.06 -4.78
C GLY A 83 -29.83 5.74 -3.47
N PHE A 84 -29.79 5.02 -2.36
CA PHE A 84 -29.46 5.62 -1.07
C PHE A 84 -28.08 6.27 -1.06
N SER A 85 -28.02 7.52 -0.61
CA SER A 85 -26.79 8.28 -0.37
C SER A 85 -27.07 9.35 0.67
N TYR A 86 -26.11 9.60 1.56
CA TYR A 86 -26.13 10.83 2.35
C TYR A 86 -26.04 12.05 1.42
N PRO A 87 -26.61 13.20 1.80
CA PRO A 87 -26.57 14.42 0.98
C PRO A 87 -25.17 14.96 0.75
N SER A 88 -24.23 14.73 1.69
CA SER A 88 -22.86 15.21 1.60
C SER A 88 -21.89 14.28 2.36
N TRP A 89 -20.58 14.46 2.11
CA TRP A 89 -19.52 13.78 2.85
C TRP A 89 -19.51 14.11 4.33
N GLU A 90 -19.78 15.37 4.68
CA GLU A 90 -19.86 15.84 6.07
C GLU A 90 -20.96 15.11 6.83
N MET A 91 -22.12 14.90 6.22
CA MET A 91 -23.21 14.13 6.82
C MET A 91 -22.83 12.66 6.99
N ALA A 92 -22.17 12.06 6.00
CA ALA A 92 -21.69 10.69 6.10
C ALA A 92 -20.64 10.52 7.22
N PHE A 93 -19.67 11.45 7.34
CA PHE A 93 -18.72 11.45 8.46
C PHE A 93 -19.37 11.75 9.81
N GLY A 94 -20.42 12.60 9.82
CA GLY A 94 -21.23 12.86 11.02
C GLY A 94 -21.89 11.59 11.55
N GLN A 95 -22.41 10.74 10.66
CA GLN A 95 -22.97 9.44 11.03
C GLN A 95 -21.90 8.50 11.63
N LEU A 96 -20.68 8.50 11.09
CA LEU A 96 -19.57 7.73 11.70
C LEU A 96 -19.24 8.26 13.12
N ALA A 97 -19.26 9.58 13.31
CA ALA A 97 -19.02 10.17 14.62
C ALA A 97 -20.09 9.77 15.64
N GLU A 98 -21.35 9.72 15.23
CA GLU A 98 -22.46 9.27 16.07
C GLU A 98 -22.26 7.80 16.50
N LEU A 99 -21.94 6.92 15.57
CA LEU A 99 -21.65 5.52 15.86
C LEU A 99 -20.44 5.34 16.79
N ALA A 100 -19.36 6.05 16.48
CA ALA A 100 -18.12 5.98 17.25
C ALA A 100 -18.22 6.65 18.64
N SER A 101 -19.24 7.47 18.89
CA SER A 101 -19.49 8.03 20.22
C SER A 101 -20.07 7.00 21.19
N GLN A 102 -20.75 5.98 20.67
CA GLN A 102 -21.39 4.94 21.47
C GLN A 102 -20.46 3.77 21.79
N GLN A 103 -19.52 3.45 20.88
CA GLN A 103 -18.60 2.31 21.00
C GLN A 103 -17.35 2.49 20.16
N ARG A 104 -16.32 1.68 20.44
CA ARG A 104 -15.13 1.60 19.57
C ARG A 104 -15.53 1.15 18.17
N LEU A 105 -15.27 1.99 17.16
CA LEU A 105 -15.60 1.76 15.76
C LEU A 105 -14.32 1.77 14.92
N ILE A 106 -14.10 0.71 14.16
CA ILE A 106 -13.06 0.66 13.15
C ILE A 106 -13.66 1.12 11.80
N VAL A 107 -13.02 2.08 11.15
CA VAL A 107 -13.41 2.54 9.80
C VAL A 107 -12.20 2.44 8.90
N ILE A 108 -12.29 1.59 7.89
CA ILE A 108 -11.21 1.36 6.92
C ILE A 108 -11.64 1.94 5.56
N LEU A 109 -10.90 2.94 5.10
CA LEU A 109 -11.07 3.55 3.77
C LEU A 109 -9.93 3.05 2.87
N ASP A 110 -10.20 1.94 2.17
CA ASP A 110 -9.20 1.30 1.31
C ASP A 110 -9.13 1.97 -0.06
N GLU A 111 -7.95 2.00 -0.65
CA GLU A 111 -7.63 2.72 -1.90
C GLU A 111 -8.06 4.20 -1.86
N PHE A 112 -7.93 4.84 -0.69
CA PHE A 112 -8.29 6.25 -0.47
C PHE A 112 -7.66 7.23 -1.47
N PRO A 113 -6.44 7.03 -1.99
CA PRO A 113 -5.91 7.83 -3.09
C PRO A 113 -6.85 7.99 -4.28
N TYR A 114 -7.59 6.95 -4.68
CA TYR A 114 -8.56 7.05 -5.78
C TYR A 114 -9.74 7.95 -5.43
N ALA A 115 -10.17 7.94 -4.17
CA ALA A 115 -11.20 8.87 -3.71
C ALA A 115 -10.74 10.33 -3.85
N THR A 116 -9.48 10.62 -3.55
CA THR A 116 -8.93 11.98 -3.66
C THR A 116 -8.67 12.42 -5.10
N GLU A 117 -8.47 11.51 -6.03
CA GLU A 117 -8.42 11.81 -7.47
C GLU A 117 -9.79 12.26 -7.99
N VAL A 118 -10.86 11.61 -7.53
CA VAL A 118 -12.23 11.84 -7.95
C VAL A 118 -12.85 13.05 -7.24
N GLU A 119 -12.56 13.18 -5.93
CA GLU A 119 -13.03 14.26 -5.07
C GLU A 119 -11.83 14.94 -4.39
N PRO A 120 -11.19 15.92 -5.05
CA PRO A 120 -10.02 16.60 -4.51
C PRO A 120 -10.26 17.35 -3.19
N ALA A 121 -11.51 17.71 -2.89
CA ALA A 121 -11.90 18.36 -1.65
C ALA A 121 -11.97 17.39 -0.46
N LEU A 122 -12.06 16.08 -0.71
CA LEU A 122 -12.30 15.07 0.31
C LEU A 122 -11.28 15.09 1.47
N PRO A 123 -9.96 15.29 1.25
CA PRO A 123 -9.02 15.42 2.36
C PRO A 123 -9.32 16.60 3.29
N SER A 124 -9.76 17.74 2.73
CA SER A 124 -10.13 18.92 3.52
C SER A 124 -11.45 18.72 4.26
N ILE A 125 -12.41 18.06 3.64
CA ILE A 125 -13.69 17.70 4.28
C ILE A 125 -13.43 16.74 5.45
N LEU A 126 -12.59 15.72 5.23
CA LEU A 126 -12.20 14.78 6.28
C LEU A 126 -11.42 15.47 7.41
N GLN A 127 -10.54 16.43 7.09
CA GLN A 127 -9.86 17.27 8.06
C GLN A 127 -10.86 17.98 8.98
N ASN A 128 -11.84 18.69 8.40
CA ASN A 128 -12.84 19.43 9.14
C ASN A 128 -13.69 18.49 10.02
N SER A 129 -14.15 17.37 9.47
CA SER A 129 -14.92 16.36 10.21
C SER A 129 -14.07 15.75 11.35
N TRP A 130 -12.79 15.51 11.12
CA TRP A 130 -11.88 15.04 12.17
C TRP A 130 -11.76 16.06 13.30
N ASP A 131 -11.44 17.31 12.98
CA ASP A 131 -11.16 18.35 13.97
C ASP A 131 -12.38 18.71 14.82
N HIS A 132 -13.58 18.65 14.25
CA HIS A 132 -14.80 19.11 14.94
C HIS A 132 -15.62 17.98 15.58
N THR A 133 -15.55 16.76 15.05
CA THR A 133 -16.42 15.66 15.50
C THR A 133 -15.67 14.38 15.80
N LEU A 134 -14.96 13.79 14.82
CA LEU A 134 -14.43 12.42 14.92
C LEU A 134 -13.38 12.26 16.03
N LYS A 135 -12.52 13.26 16.24
CA LYS A 135 -11.47 13.19 17.27
C LYS A 135 -12.00 13.15 18.70
N GLN A 136 -13.28 13.45 18.91
CA GLN A 136 -13.92 13.43 20.22
C GLN A 136 -14.63 12.09 20.51
N THR A 137 -14.49 11.13 19.61
CA THR A 137 -15.16 9.82 19.66
C THR A 137 -14.18 8.70 19.96
N GLN A 138 -14.62 7.44 19.82
CA GLN A 138 -13.78 6.25 19.94
C GLN A 138 -13.50 5.64 18.57
N ILE A 139 -13.31 6.47 17.53
CA ILE A 139 -13.04 5.98 16.19
C ILE A 139 -11.59 5.55 16.02
N LEU A 140 -11.36 4.43 15.34
CA LEU A 140 -10.10 4.10 14.71
C LEU A 140 -10.28 4.22 13.19
N LEU A 141 -9.83 5.34 12.63
CA LEU A 141 -9.90 5.62 11.21
C LEU A 141 -8.60 5.18 10.53
N VAL A 142 -8.72 4.33 9.52
CA VAL A 142 -7.58 3.80 8.75
C VAL A 142 -7.71 4.19 7.29
N LEU A 143 -6.80 5.03 6.79
CA LEU A 143 -6.67 5.27 5.35
C LEU A 143 -5.66 4.29 4.77
N CYS A 144 -6.09 3.49 3.81
CA CYS A 144 -5.23 2.54 3.13
C CYS A 144 -5.06 2.94 1.65
N GLY A 145 -3.87 2.71 1.10
CA GLY A 145 -3.63 2.94 -0.31
C GLY A 145 -2.36 2.29 -0.84
N SER A 146 -2.44 1.86 -2.09
CA SER A 146 -1.32 1.23 -2.80
C SER A 146 -0.40 2.24 -3.50
N HIS A 147 -0.87 3.46 -3.75
CA HIS A 147 -0.10 4.53 -4.37
C HIS A 147 0.74 5.29 -3.33
N ILE A 148 2.01 4.88 -3.16
CA ILE A 148 2.91 5.40 -2.12
C ILE A 148 3.08 6.92 -2.23
N GLY A 149 3.25 7.42 -3.46
CA GLY A 149 3.43 8.85 -3.71
C GLY A 149 2.24 9.70 -3.27
N MET A 150 1.02 9.24 -3.50
CA MET A 150 -0.20 9.94 -3.07
C MET A 150 -0.41 9.85 -1.56
N MET A 151 -0.19 8.68 -0.96
CA MET A 151 -0.27 8.52 0.50
C MET A 151 0.71 9.46 1.22
N ARG A 152 1.93 9.65 0.70
CA ARG A 152 2.88 10.63 1.25
C ARG A 152 2.41 12.07 1.07
N LYS A 153 1.80 12.42 -0.09
CA LYS A 153 1.25 13.76 -0.32
C LYS A 153 0.14 14.11 0.68
N LEU A 154 -0.72 13.14 1.02
CA LEU A 154 -1.77 13.34 2.04
C LEU A 154 -1.21 13.66 3.43
N GLN A 155 0.04 13.27 3.70
CA GLN A 155 0.74 13.45 4.98
C GLN A 155 1.74 14.60 4.97
N ALA A 156 1.96 15.26 3.82
CA ALA A 156 2.93 16.34 3.68
C ALA A 156 2.55 17.55 4.54
N HIS A 157 3.56 18.34 4.95
CA HIS A 157 3.39 19.48 5.86
C HIS A 157 2.28 20.47 5.47
N GLN A 158 2.02 20.64 4.17
CA GLN A 158 0.97 21.54 3.67
C GLN A 158 -0.35 20.82 3.34
N ALA A 159 -0.43 19.50 3.58
CA ALA A 159 -1.63 18.74 3.29
C ALA A 159 -2.68 18.91 4.42
N PRO A 160 -3.98 18.82 4.08
CA PRO A 160 -5.05 18.96 5.07
C PRO A 160 -4.94 17.99 6.25
N LEU A 161 -4.45 16.77 6.02
CA LEU A 161 -4.36 15.74 7.05
C LEU A 161 -3.06 15.78 7.88
N PHE A 162 -2.16 16.74 7.60
CA PHE A 162 -0.92 16.88 8.37
C PHE A 162 -1.20 17.14 9.86
N GLY A 163 -0.48 16.44 10.74
CA GLY A 163 -0.61 16.57 12.19
C GLY A 163 -1.87 15.91 12.81
N ARG A 164 -2.74 15.27 11.99
CA ARG A 164 -3.93 14.56 12.46
C ARG A 164 -3.74 13.04 12.48
N ILE A 165 -2.82 12.56 11.65
CA ILE A 165 -2.45 11.16 11.56
C ILE A 165 -1.60 10.80 12.77
N SER A 166 -2.11 9.92 13.64
CA SER A 166 -1.47 9.48 14.86
C SER A 166 -0.48 8.32 14.65
N GLY A 167 -0.62 7.57 13.54
CA GLY A 167 0.25 6.45 13.24
C GLY A 167 0.34 6.12 11.75
N GLN A 168 1.47 5.50 11.37
CA GLN A 168 1.74 5.14 9.99
C GLN A 168 2.31 3.73 9.92
N LEU A 169 1.62 2.84 9.24
CA LEU A 169 2.06 1.48 8.96
C LEU A 169 2.42 1.35 7.48
N GLN A 170 3.70 1.13 7.20
CA GLN A 170 4.16 0.88 5.83
C GLN A 170 4.47 -0.60 5.65
N LEU A 171 3.63 -1.31 4.88
CA LEU A 171 3.89 -2.70 4.56
C LEU A 171 5.09 -2.83 3.64
N LYS A 172 5.99 -3.73 4.03
CA LYS A 172 7.16 -4.11 3.25
C LYS A 172 6.96 -5.50 2.65
N PRO A 173 7.74 -5.85 1.60
CA PRO A 173 7.83 -7.24 1.17
C PRO A 173 8.17 -8.16 2.34
N LEU A 174 7.62 -9.38 2.32
CA LEU A 174 7.90 -10.39 3.34
C LEU A 174 9.37 -10.81 3.33
N PRO A 175 9.94 -11.20 4.45
CA PRO A 175 11.29 -11.76 4.51
C PRO A 175 11.35 -13.14 3.83
N PHE A 176 12.57 -13.60 3.57
CA PHE A 176 12.81 -14.91 2.95
C PHE A 176 12.14 -16.07 3.73
N SER A 177 12.12 -15.99 5.06
CA SER A 177 11.48 -16.99 5.93
C SER A 177 10.05 -17.31 5.54
N ALA A 178 9.28 -16.30 5.11
CA ALA A 178 7.88 -16.45 4.72
C ALA A 178 7.69 -17.32 3.46
N THR A 179 8.70 -17.47 2.60
CA THR A 179 8.57 -18.28 1.37
C THR A 179 8.19 -19.73 1.64
N GLY A 180 8.56 -20.26 2.81
CA GLY A 180 8.21 -21.61 3.23
C GLY A 180 6.71 -21.83 3.38
N ALA A 181 5.96 -20.82 3.80
CA ALA A 181 4.52 -20.88 3.93
C ALA A 181 3.78 -20.89 2.58
N PHE A 182 4.34 -20.19 1.58
CA PHE A 182 3.77 -20.14 0.22
C PHE A 182 4.14 -21.38 -0.61
N LEU A 183 5.33 -21.93 -0.41
CA LEU A 183 5.91 -22.97 -1.25
C LEU A 183 6.50 -24.11 -0.38
N PRO A 184 5.67 -24.78 0.42
CA PRO A 184 6.14 -25.78 1.39
C PRO A 184 6.82 -27.00 0.74
N ALA A 185 6.42 -27.41 -0.47
CA ALA A 185 6.99 -28.55 -1.17
C ALA A 185 8.34 -28.24 -1.86
N TYR A 186 8.74 -26.95 -1.97
CA TYR A 186 10.05 -26.61 -2.54
C TYR A 186 11.19 -26.78 -1.52
N SER A 187 12.33 -27.31 -2.01
CA SER A 187 13.58 -27.31 -1.22
C SER A 187 14.06 -25.89 -0.91
N LEU A 188 14.98 -25.79 0.05
CA LEU A 188 15.56 -24.49 0.44
C LEU A 188 16.18 -23.76 -0.77
N GLU A 189 16.93 -24.47 -1.60
CA GLU A 189 17.57 -23.91 -2.81
C GLU A 189 16.54 -23.36 -3.80
N ARG A 190 15.44 -24.11 -4.01
CA ARG A 190 14.35 -23.64 -4.89
C ARG A 190 13.65 -22.40 -4.31
N ARG A 191 13.43 -22.34 -3.00
CA ARG A 191 12.85 -21.16 -2.33
C ARG A 191 13.77 -19.94 -2.45
N ILE A 192 15.11 -20.14 -2.31
CA ILE A 192 16.10 -19.07 -2.53
C ILE A 192 15.99 -18.54 -3.97
N ALA A 193 15.91 -19.44 -4.96
CA ALA A 193 15.77 -19.05 -6.36
C ALA A 193 14.45 -18.29 -6.61
N VAL A 194 13.33 -18.76 -6.06
CA VAL A 194 12.05 -18.05 -6.16
C VAL A 194 12.11 -16.66 -5.52
N TYR A 195 12.69 -16.57 -4.33
CA TYR A 195 12.83 -15.28 -3.64
C TYR A 195 13.74 -14.31 -4.39
N ALA A 196 14.79 -14.81 -5.03
CA ALA A 196 15.66 -14.01 -5.90
C ALA A 196 14.93 -13.48 -7.15
N ILE A 197 13.92 -14.21 -7.65
CA ILE A 197 13.13 -13.82 -8.84
C ILE A 197 11.97 -12.89 -8.46
N LEU A 198 11.19 -13.23 -7.42
CA LEU A 198 9.91 -12.59 -7.08
C LEU A 198 10.01 -11.63 -5.89
N GLY A 199 11.08 -11.72 -5.11
CA GLY A 199 11.16 -11.08 -3.79
C GLY A 199 10.13 -11.64 -2.81
N GLY A 200 9.86 -10.89 -1.74
CA GLY A 200 8.88 -11.26 -0.72
C GLY A 200 7.49 -10.65 -0.97
N VAL A 201 7.05 -10.49 -2.22
CA VAL A 201 5.73 -9.93 -2.54
C VAL A 201 4.68 -11.05 -2.52
N PRO A 202 3.74 -11.07 -1.53
CA PRO A 202 2.77 -12.16 -1.38
C PRO A 202 2.01 -12.48 -2.66
N GLY A 203 1.43 -11.47 -3.31
CA GLY A 203 0.67 -11.67 -4.55
C GLY A 203 1.51 -12.15 -5.74
N TYR A 204 2.84 -12.22 -5.64
CA TYR A 204 3.72 -12.85 -6.60
C TYR A 204 4.03 -14.29 -6.18
N LEU A 205 4.33 -14.51 -4.92
CA LEU A 205 4.61 -15.84 -4.36
C LEU A 205 3.43 -16.79 -4.56
N GLU A 206 2.19 -16.31 -4.36
CA GLU A 206 0.95 -17.06 -4.59
C GLU A 206 0.74 -17.54 -6.03
N ARG A 207 1.46 -16.98 -7.00
CA ARG A 207 1.36 -17.39 -8.42
C ARG A 207 2.14 -18.64 -8.73
N PHE A 208 3.19 -18.91 -7.97
CA PHE A 208 4.00 -20.10 -8.20
C PHE A 208 3.34 -21.31 -7.53
N ASN A 209 3.38 -22.43 -8.23
CA ASN A 209 2.89 -23.73 -7.72
C ASN A 209 4.10 -24.60 -7.40
N ASP A 210 4.27 -24.99 -6.16
CA ASP A 210 5.41 -25.81 -5.70
C ASP A 210 5.33 -27.28 -6.09
N ARG A 211 4.22 -27.71 -6.72
CA ARG A 211 4.09 -29.03 -7.38
C ARG A 211 4.71 -29.03 -8.78
N ASP A 212 4.85 -27.87 -9.40
CA ASP A 212 5.52 -27.70 -10.70
C ASP A 212 7.02 -27.48 -10.51
N SER A 213 7.83 -27.70 -11.56
CA SER A 213 9.23 -27.31 -11.51
C SER A 213 9.39 -25.78 -11.47
N LEU A 214 10.50 -25.29 -10.90
CA LEU A 214 10.84 -23.88 -10.96
C LEU A 214 10.86 -23.34 -12.40
N ALA A 215 11.42 -24.14 -13.33
CA ALA A 215 11.50 -23.77 -14.75
C ALA A 215 10.11 -23.62 -15.39
N ASP A 216 9.14 -24.46 -15.04
CA ASP A 216 7.78 -24.39 -15.57
C ASP A 216 7.03 -23.18 -15.02
N ASN A 217 7.19 -22.86 -13.73
CA ASN A 217 6.64 -21.65 -13.14
C ASN A 217 7.22 -20.40 -13.81
N VAL A 218 8.54 -20.33 -13.98
CA VAL A 218 9.21 -19.21 -14.65
C VAL A 218 8.73 -19.10 -16.11
N ARG A 219 8.69 -20.21 -16.86
CA ARG A 219 8.20 -20.21 -18.24
C ARG A 219 6.77 -19.70 -18.33
N ARG A 220 5.88 -20.16 -17.42
CA ARG A 220 4.47 -19.80 -17.40
C ARG A 220 4.24 -18.34 -17.08
N HIS A 221 4.91 -17.81 -16.07
CA HIS A 221 4.60 -16.50 -15.51
C HIS A 221 5.46 -15.36 -16.05
N LEU A 222 6.70 -15.62 -16.48
CA LEU A 222 7.63 -14.60 -16.97
C LEU A 222 7.77 -14.59 -18.49
N PHE A 223 7.79 -15.76 -19.15
CA PHE A 223 8.15 -15.85 -20.56
C PHE A 223 6.98 -16.02 -21.52
N ARG A 224 5.85 -16.59 -21.10
CA ARG A 224 4.67 -16.66 -21.97
C ARG A 224 4.11 -15.27 -22.25
N SER A 225 3.53 -15.07 -23.45
CA SER A 225 2.88 -13.79 -23.81
C SER A 225 1.77 -13.37 -22.85
N THR A 226 1.10 -14.34 -22.23
CA THR A 226 0.06 -14.18 -21.22
C THR A 226 0.61 -14.13 -19.78
N GLY A 227 1.94 -14.22 -19.62
CA GLY A 227 2.59 -14.21 -18.31
C GLY A 227 2.43 -12.86 -17.61
N MET A 228 1.93 -12.89 -16.38
CA MET A 228 1.64 -11.68 -15.60
C MET A 228 2.87 -10.78 -15.42
N PHE A 229 4.02 -11.36 -15.14
CA PHE A 229 5.23 -10.60 -14.84
C PHE A 229 5.87 -9.93 -16.05
N ARG A 230 5.42 -10.23 -17.26
CA ARG A 230 5.94 -9.61 -18.50
C ARG A 230 5.59 -8.11 -18.56
N THR A 231 4.41 -7.72 -18.10
CA THR A 231 3.91 -6.35 -18.15
C THR A 231 3.84 -5.68 -16.76
N GLU A 232 3.96 -6.45 -15.71
CA GLU A 232 3.84 -5.97 -14.33
C GLU A 232 4.77 -4.79 -14.01
N PRO A 233 6.06 -4.77 -14.38
CA PRO A 233 6.94 -3.64 -14.12
C PRO A 233 6.44 -2.34 -14.75
N GLN A 234 5.88 -2.41 -15.96
CA GLN A 234 5.33 -1.25 -16.66
C GLN A 234 4.08 -0.72 -15.95
N PHE A 235 3.15 -1.60 -15.57
CA PHE A 235 1.95 -1.21 -14.82
C PHE A 235 2.29 -0.57 -13.47
N LEU A 236 3.24 -1.14 -12.73
CA LEU A 236 3.66 -0.57 -11.46
C LEU A 236 4.26 0.83 -11.61
N LEU A 237 5.04 1.06 -12.67
CA LEU A 237 5.60 2.39 -12.93
C LEU A 237 4.53 3.38 -13.38
N GLN A 238 3.58 2.96 -14.21
CA GLN A 238 2.46 3.80 -14.67
C GLN A 238 1.56 4.25 -13.52
N ASP A 239 1.35 3.39 -12.53
CA ASP A 239 0.55 3.75 -11.35
C ASP A 239 1.20 4.85 -10.50
N GLU A 240 2.53 4.83 -10.36
CA GLU A 240 3.26 5.71 -9.42
C GLU A 240 3.86 6.95 -10.09
N LEU A 241 4.00 6.96 -11.44
CA LEU A 241 4.82 7.91 -12.14
C LEU A 241 4.15 8.45 -13.41
N SER A 242 4.23 9.77 -13.60
CA SER A 242 3.66 10.44 -14.77
C SER A 242 4.43 10.19 -16.08
N GLN A 243 5.73 9.89 -15.99
CA GLN A 243 6.60 9.63 -17.13
C GLN A 243 7.37 8.32 -16.95
N PRO A 244 6.71 7.16 -17.03
CA PRO A 244 7.29 5.86 -16.63
C PRO A 244 8.44 5.39 -17.52
N HIS A 245 8.56 5.85 -18.78
CA HIS A 245 9.55 5.37 -19.75
C HIS A 245 11.01 5.61 -19.31
N ASN A 246 11.34 6.79 -18.77
CA ASN A 246 12.69 7.07 -18.28
C ASN A 246 13.04 6.22 -17.05
N TYR A 247 12.08 6.02 -16.15
CA TYR A 247 12.26 5.13 -15.00
C TYR A 247 12.47 3.68 -15.42
N LEU A 248 11.74 3.21 -16.43
CA LEU A 248 11.92 1.88 -16.99
C LEU A 248 13.32 1.73 -17.62
N ALA A 249 13.80 2.75 -18.36
CA ALA A 249 15.15 2.74 -18.92
C ALA A 249 16.23 2.62 -17.83
N VAL A 250 16.07 3.35 -16.71
CA VAL A 250 16.97 3.25 -15.56
C VAL A 250 16.94 1.85 -14.94
N LEU A 251 15.75 1.27 -14.75
CA LEU A 251 15.62 -0.10 -14.21
C LEU A 251 16.24 -1.15 -15.13
N LEU A 252 16.04 -1.01 -16.44
CA LEU A 252 16.66 -1.91 -17.44
C LEU A 252 18.18 -1.80 -17.45
N ALA A 253 18.73 -0.58 -17.31
CA ALA A 253 20.17 -0.38 -17.20
C ALA A 253 20.74 -1.08 -15.96
N ILE A 254 20.08 -0.96 -14.80
CA ILE A 254 20.47 -1.63 -13.55
C ILE A 254 20.38 -3.16 -13.75
N ALA A 255 19.28 -3.66 -14.31
CA ALA A 255 19.08 -5.09 -14.57
C ALA A 255 20.13 -5.68 -15.56
N SER A 256 20.67 -4.83 -16.43
CA SER A 256 21.75 -5.20 -17.37
C SER A 256 23.17 -5.09 -16.77
N GLY A 257 23.28 -4.89 -15.45
CA GLY A 257 24.57 -4.87 -14.75
C GLY A 257 25.21 -3.50 -14.59
N ASN A 258 24.52 -2.41 -14.93
CA ASN A 258 25.01 -1.06 -14.68
C ASN A 258 24.62 -0.61 -13.28
N HIS A 259 25.50 -0.80 -12.30
CA HIS A 259 25.18 -0.59 -10.89
C HIS A 259 25.70 0.74 -10.32
N SER A 260 26.57 1.46 -11.04
CA SER A 260 26.98 2.80 -10.63
C SER A 260 26.17 3.88 -11.35
N GLN A 261 26.06 5.04 -10.71
CA GLN A 261 25.34 6.17 -11.30
C GLN A 261 25.91 6.57 -12.66
N SER A 262 27.25 6.58 -12.81
CA SER A 262 27.94 6.89 -14.07
C SER A 262 27.67 5.86 -15.18
N ASP A 263 27.59 4.57 -14.82
CA ASP A 263 27.31 3.53 -15.81
C ASP A 263 25.84 3.60 -16.27
N ILE A 264 24.92 3.90 -15.36
CA ILE A 264 23.51 4.11 -15.68
C ILE A 264 23.33 5.32 -16.61
N VAL A 265 24.00 6.45 -16.32
CA VAL A 265 24.00 7.64 -17.23
C VAL A 265 24.50 7.24 -18.63
N ARG A 266 25.62 6.52 -18.70
CA ARG A 266 26.20 6.09 -19.98
C ARG A 266 25.27 5.15 -20.74
N ALA A 267 24.59 4.22 -20.03
CA ALA A 267 23.71 3.25 -20.66
C ALA A 267 22.37 3.85 -21.12
N THR A 268 21.85 4.87 -20.41
CA THR A 268 20.53 5.45 -20.66
C THR A 268 20.57 6.77 -21.44
N GLY A 269 21.69 7.49 -21.42
CA GLY A 269 21.77 8.86 -21.92
C GLY A 269 21.06 9.91 -21.04
N ILE A 270 20.55 9.52 -19.87
CA ILE A 270 19.83 10.44 -18.97
C ILE A 270 20.84 11.17 -18.07
N GLU A 271 21.09 12.46 -18.33
CA GLU A 271 22.09 13.25 -17.58
C GLU A 271 21.74 13.39 -16.09
N HIS A 272 20.47 13.64 -15.77
CA HIS A 272 19.99 13.87 -14.38
C HIS A 272 19.44 12.60 -13.73
N VAL A 273 20.14 11.46 -13.88
CA VAL A 273 19.67 10.15 -13.37
C VAL A 273 19.45 10.10 -11.86
N THR A 274 20.09 11.01 -11.10
CA THR A 274 19.98 11.07 -9.62
C THR A 274 18.54 11.23 -9.15
N SER A 275 17.76 12.09 -9.80
CA SER A 275 16.35 12.32 -9.45
C SER A 275 15.50 11.06 -9.68
N TYR A 276 15.74 10.36 -10.78
CA TYR A 276 15.08 9.08 -11.09
C TYR A 276 15.43 8.01 -10.07
N LEU A 277 16.72 7.86 -9.74
CA LEU A 277 17.18 6.90 -8.73
C LEU A 277 16.62 7.21 -7.34
N SER A 278 16.61 8.48 -6.93
CA SER A 278 16.00 8.90 -5.65
C SER A 278 14.53 8.54 -5.62
N ARG A 279 13.78 8.83 -6.68
CA ARG A 279 12.36 8.50 -6.75
C ARG A 279 12.10 7.00 -6.76
N LEU A 280 12.89 6.21 -7.48
CA LEU A 280 12.81 4.75 -7.47
C LEU A 280 13.12 4.15 -6.10
N GLN A 281 14.06 4.76 -5.34
CA GLN A 281 14.34 4.35 -3.96
C GLN A 281 13.17 4.70 -3.02
N GLU A 282 12.61 5.90 -3.12
CA GLU A 282 11.43 6.30 -2.34
C GLU A 282 10.24 5.37 -2.55
N LEU A 283 10.06 4.89 -3.79
CA LEU A 283 9.01 3.96 -4.18
C LEU A 283 9.40 2.49 -3.93
N HIS A 284 10.58 2.23 -3.38
CA HIS A 284 11.10 0.90 -3.11
C HIS A 284 11.23 -0.02 -4.35
N PHE A 285 11.44 0.56 -5.54
CA PHE A 285 11.78 -0.21 -6.75
C PHE A 285 13.27 -0.57 -6.79
N VAL A 286 14.13 0.29 -6.26
CA VAL A 286 15.57 0.14 -6.23
C VAL A 286 16.06 0.37 -4.79
N ARG A 287 17.04 -0.43 -4.39
CA ARG A 287 17.79 -0.21 -3.15
C ARG A 287 19.21 0.18 -3.50
N ARG A 288 19.76 1.11 -2.75
CA ARG A 288 21.17 1.48 -2.86
C ARG A 288 21.96 0.78 -1.76
N ASP A 289 22.81 -0.13 -2.14
CA ASP A 289 23.70 -0.83 -1.21
C ASP A 289 25.07 -0.15 -1.15
N ILE A 290 25.54 0.05 0.06
CA ILE A 290 26.84 0.66 0.32
C ILE A 290 27.76 -0.42 0.91
N PRO A 291 29.00 -0.56 0.38
CA PRO A 291 29.92 -1.56 0.89
C PRO A 291 30.11 -1.46 2.41
N VAL A 292 30.16 -2.61 3.07
CA VAL A 292 30.34 -2.68 4.54
C VAL A 292 31.66 -2.05 4.99
N THR A 293 32.65 -1.97 4.11
CA THR A 293 33.94 -1.31 4.37
C THR A 293 33.88 0.21 4.47
N VAL A 294 32.74 0.83 4.12
CA VAL A 294 32.52 2.27 4.30
C VAL A 294 32.06 2.52 5.74
N PRO A 295 32.78 3.34 6.53
CA PRO A 295 32.38 3.70 7.89
C PRO A 295 30.95 4.27 7.93
N GLU A 296 30.20 3.99 8.97
CA GLU A 296 28.79 4.35 9.08
C GLU A 296 28.55 5.87 8.94
N LYS A 297 29.41 6.69 9.55
CA LYS A 297 29.37 8.17 9.43
C LYS A 297 29.51 8.68 8.01
N ASP A 298 30.15 7.90 7.11
CA ASP A 298 30.44 8.32 5.73
C ASP A 298 29.46 7.70 4.71
N ARG A 299 28.58 6.76 5.14
CA ARG A 299 27.70 6.01 4.25
C ARG A 299 26.75 6.91 3.44
N LEU A 300 26.14 7.91 4.07
CA LEU A 300 25.21 8.83 3.38
C LEU A 300 25.88 9.62 2.26
N LYS A 301 27.17 9.98 2.42
CA LYS A 301 27.95 10.75 1.45
C LYS A 301 28.76 9.88 0.49
N SER A 302 28.79 8.58 0.69
CA SER A 302 29.63 7.64 -0.06
C SER A 302 29.24 7.58 -1.52
N ARG A 303 30.19 7.76 -2.42
CA ARG A 303 30.04 7.51 -3.87
C ARG A 303 30.18 6.03 -4.26
N LYS A 304 30.50 5.14 -3.32
CA LYS A 304 30.71 3.71 -3.53
C LYS A 304 29.38 2.90 -3.56
N GLY A 305 28.26 3.54 -3.38
CA GLY A 305 26.96 2.86 -3.44
C GLY A 305 26.67 2.24 -4.80
N ARG A 306 26.01 1.10 -4.80
CA ARG A 306 25.54 0.35 -5.98
C ARG A 306 24.01 0.22 -5.91
N TYR A 307 23.40 0.20 -7.09
CA TYR A 307 21.95 0.07 -7.25
C TYR A 307 21.58 -1.31 -7.76
#